data_7dd8f0682e4d89e598d4d645435d86bc
#
_entry.id   7dd8f0682e4d89e598d4d645435d86bc
#
_cell.length_a   1.000
_cell.length_b   1.000
_cell.length_c   1.000
_cell.angle_alpha   90.00
_cell.angle_beta   90.00
_cell.angle_gamma   90.00
#
_symmetry.space_group_name_H-M   'P 1'
#
loop_
_entity.id
_entity.type
_entity.pdbx_description
1 polymer ?
#
loop_
_entity_poly.entity_id
_entity_poly.type
_entity_poly.pdbx_seq_one_letter_code
_entity_poly.pdbx_strand_id
1 'polypeptide(L)'
;LKATYDEKSGRWLLNGVKRFITNGDGHISLVLARTEEGTSDARGLSMLVHDKRDGGVKVRRIENKLGIKGSPTCELVFTNAPARLVGDRKMGLIKYVMSLMNAARLGIGAQSVGLCEAAYREALKYAQERAQFGKPIIQFAAVAEMLSNMKAKLQGARALLYETTRFVEIYKQYGHICLLYTSPSPRD
;
A
#
# COMPACT_ATOMS: atom_id res chain seq x y z
N LEU A 1 1.91 -7.34 17.72
CA LEU A 1 1.34 -6.35 18.62
C LEU A 1 0.12 -6.94 19.30
N LYS A 2 0.04 -6.78 20.64
CA LYS A 2 -1.11 -7.22 21.47
C LYS A 2 -1.87 -6.01 21.97
N ALA A 3 -3.17 -6.17 22.21
CA ALA A 3 -4.02 -5.18 22.85
C ALA A 3 -4.80 -5.84 23.98
N THR A 4 -4.73 -5.26 25.17
CA THR A 4 -5.44 -5.73 26.36
C THR A 4 -6.46 -4.67 26.77
N TYR A 5 -7.68 -5.07 27.08
CA TYR A 5 -8.70 -4.12 27.53
C TYR A 5 -8.47 -3.77 29.01
N ASP A 6 -8.43 -2.49 29.30
CA ASP A 6 -8.33 -1.98 30.67
C ASP A 6 -9.72 -1.43 31.11
N GLU A 7 -10.36 -2.15 32.01
CA GLU A 7 -11.68 -1.80 32.52
C GLU A 7 -11.70 -0.47 33.28
N LYS A 8 -10.59 -0.10 33.92
CA LYS A 8 -10.51 1.16 34.70
C LYS A 8 -10.55 2.39 33.83
N SER A 9 -9.84 2.37 32.69
CA SER A 9 -9.82 3.49 31.75
C SER A 9 -10.86 3.36 30.63
N GLY A 10 -11.47 2.20 30.45
CA GLY A 10 -12.37 1.90 29.34
C GLY A 10 -11.69 1.90 27.97
N ARG A 11 -10.38 1.66 27.94
CA ARG A 11 -9.54 1.71 26.72
C ARG A 11 -8.77 0.42 26.51
N TRP A 12 -8.34 0.21 25.28
CA TRP A 12 -7.38 -0.84 24.93
C TRP A 12 -5.97 -0.32 25.13
N LEU A 13 -5.10 -1.12 25.71
CA LEU A 13 -3.68 -0.82 25.90
C LEU A 13 -2.85 -1.65 24.91
N LEU A 14 -2.15 -0.95 24.01
CA LEU A 14 -1.30 -1.55 22.99
C LEU A 14 0.09 -1.81 23.53
N ASN A 15 0.62 -3.03 23.29
CA ASN A 15 1.98 -3.42 23.68
C ASN A 15 2.68 -4.19 22.57
N GLY A 16 3.93 -3.81 22.27
CA GLY A 16 4.80 -4.48 21.31
C GLY A 16 5.38 -3.54 20.26
N VAL A 17 5.84 -4.11 19.15
CA VAL A 17 6.56 -3.39 18.09
C VAL A 17 5.85 -3.55 16.74
N LYS A 18 5.80 -2.48 15.98
CA LYS A 18 5.39 -2.46 14.57
C LYS A 18 6.54 -1.90 13.73
N ARG A 19 6.85 -2.57 12.62
CA ARG A 19 7.91 -2.17 11.68
C ARG A 19 7.34 -1.73 10.36
N PHE A 20 8.09 -0.90 9.66
CA PHE A 20 7.79 -0.42 8.32
C PHE A 20 6.43 0.28 8.21
N ILE A 21 6.09 1.08 9.23
CA ILE A 21 4.81 1.79 9.26
C ILE A 21 4.94 3.08 8.47
N THR A 22 4.21 3.15 7.35
CA THR A 22 4.13 4.33 6.49
C THR A 22 3.52 5.49 7.27
N ASN A 23 4.17 6.66 7.21
CA ASN A 23 3.80 7.86 7.97
C ASN A 23 3.61 7.58 9.47
N GLY A 24 4.48 6.72 10.03
CA GLY A 24 4.36 6.23 11.41
C GLY A 24 4.55 7.30 12.48
N ASP A 25 5.04 8.49 12.14
CA ASP A 25 5.15 9.66 13.04
C ASP A 25 3.87 10.53 13.04
N GLY A 26 2.84 10.13 12.32
CA GLY A 26 1.53 10.82 12.29
C GLY A 26 0.86 10.87 13.66
N HIS A 27 -0.01 11.89 13.86
CA HIS A 27 -0.71 12.10 15.13
C HIS A 27 -1.76 11.02 15.41
N ILE A 28 -2.45 10.54 14.38
CA ILE A 28 -3.47 9.52 14.49
C ILE A 28 -3.00 8.28 13.76
N SER A 29 -3.09 7.13 14.41
CA SER A 29 -2.70 5.85 13.85
C SER A 29 -3.84 4.85 13.90
N LEU A 30 -4.13 4.20 12.77
CA LEU A 30 -4.93 2.98 12.72
C LEU A 30 -4.03 1.79 12.97
N VAL A 31 -4.31 1.04 14.00
CA VAL A 31 -3.43 -0.02 14.49
C VAL A 31 -4.16 -1.36 14.49
N LEU A 32 -3.65 -2.31 13.70
CA LEU A 32 -4.10 -3.69 13.77
C LEU A 32 -3.37 -4.40 14.91
N ALA A 33 -4.11 -4.87 15.90
CA ALA A 33 -3.57 -5.56 17.06
C ALA A 33 -4.41 -6.78 17.45
N ARG A 34 -3.77 -7.73 18.13
CA ARG A 34 -4.43 -8.92 18.65
C ARG A 34 -5.16 -8.58 19.93
N THR A 35 -6.48 -8.74 19.91
CA THR A 35 -7.39 -8.51 21.03
C THR A 35 -7.91 -9.79 21.64
N GLU A 36 -7.67 -10.95 20.98
CA GLU A 36 -8.12 -12.26 21.46
C GLU A 36 -6.93 -13.09 21.91
N GLU A 37 -6.95 -13.51 23.17
CA GLU A 37 -5.96 -14.43 23.71
C GLU A 37 -6.12 -15.83 23.11
N GLY A 38 -5.03 -16.57 23.03
CA GLY A 38 -5.02 -17.94 22.52
C GLY A 38 -5.24 -18.08 21.02
N THR A 39 -5.39 -16.98 20.27
CA THR A 39 -5.54 -17.02 18.81
C THR A 39 -4.23 -16.71 18.09
N SER A 40 -3.97 -17.42 16.97
CA SER A 40 -2.83 -17.16 16.09
C SER A 40 -3.24 -16.65 14.70
N ASP A 41 -4.52 -16.79 14.35
CA ASP A 41 -5.08 -16.46 13.04
C ASP A 41 -5.58 -15.00 12.93
N ALA A 42 -6.16 -14.69 11.79
CA ALA A 42 -6.70 -13.36 11.47
C ALA A 42 -7.92 -12.97 12.32
N ARG A 43 -8.66 -13.94 12.84
CA ARG A 43 -9.87 -13.72 13.63
C ARG A 43 -9.60 -13.15 15.02
N GLY A 44 -8.35 -13.24 15.49
CA GLY A 44 -7.94 -12.64 16.75
C GLY A 44 -7.54 -11.16 16.62
N LEU A 45 -7.64 -10.55 15.42
CA LEU A 45 -7.16 -9.22 15.13
C LEU A 45 -8.29 -8.20 15.02
N SER A 46 -8.17 -7.10 15.76
CA SER A 46 -9.09 -5.96 15.72
C SER A 46 -8.39 -4.69 15.25
N MET A 47 -9.16 -3.76 14.69
CA MET A 47 -8.68 -2.45 14.33
C MET A 47 -8.87 -1.49 15.50
N LEU A 48 -7.82 -0.76 15.84
CA LEU A 48 -7.84 0.25 16.90
C LEU A 48 -7.34 1.57 16.36
N VAL A 49 -7.82 2.67 16.93
CA VAL A 49 -7.29 4.01 16.69
C VAL A 49 -6.54 4.49 17.92
N HIS A 50 -5.32 4.98 17.70
CA HIS A 50 -4.48 5.59 18.71
C HIS A 50 -4.21 7.06 18.35
N ASP A 51 -4.31 7.94 19.34
CA ASP A 51 -3.90 9.34 19.23
C ASP A 51 -2.52 9.50 19.92
N LYS A 52 -1.55 10.05 19.23
CA LYS A 52 -0.19 10.26 19.75
C LYS A 52 -0.18 11.12 21.03
N ARG A 53 -1.18 12.01 21.20
CA ARG A 53 -1.33 12.84 22.40
C ARG A 53 -1.62 12.02 23.66
N ASP A 54 -2.22 10.83 23.50
CA ASP A 54 -2.48 9.90 24.62
C ASP A 54 -1.19 9.22 25.13
N GLY A 55 -0.06 9.37 24.42
CA GLY A 55 1.23 8.82 24.81
C GLY A 55 1.36 7.31 24.58
N GLY A 56 2.43 6.71 25.10
CA GLY A 56 2.67 5.27 25.03
C GLY A 56 3.26 4.76 23.69
N VAL A 57 3.49 5.63 22.70
CA VAL A 57 4.11 5.27 21.43
C VAL A 57 5.40 6.05 21.24
N LYS A 58 6.49 5.33 20.90
CA LYS A 58 7.79 5.91 20.59
C LYS A 58 8.21 5.48 19.17
N VAL A 59 8.61 6.46 18.36
CA VAL A 59 9.34 6.19 17.11
C VAL A 59 10.74 5.77 17.50
N ARG A 60 11.09 4.51 17.27
CA ARG A 60 12.42 3.97 17.56
C ARG A 60 13.38 4.24 16.42
N ARG A 61 12.90 4.19 15.18
CA ARG A 61 13.70 4.41 13.98
C ARG A 61 12.84 4.87 12.82
N ILE A 62 13.40 5.75 11.99
CA ILE A 62 12.90 6.06 10.66
C ILE A 62 13.76 5.28 9.66
N GLU A 63 13.15 4.53 8.76
CA GLU A 63 13.84 3.69 7.80
C GLU A 63 14.49 4.53 6.68
N ASN A 64 15.74 4.19 6.33
CA ASN A 64 16.39 4.76 5.17
C ASN A 64 15.89 4.05 3.91
N LYS A 65 15.06 4.72 3.12
CA LYS A 65 14.42 4.16 1.91
C LYS A 65 15.12 4.60 0.64
N LEU A 66 14.96 3.83 -0.43
CA LEU A 66 15.43 4.18 -1.77
C LEU A 66 14.73 5.43 -2.32
N GLY A 67 13.43 5.58 -2.07
CA GLY A 67 12.60 6.71 -2.49
C GLY A 67 11.49 7.02 -1.50
N ILE A 68 10.61 7.99 -1.84
CA ILE A 68 9.48 8.46 -1.01
C ILE A 68 9.96 8.83 0.41
N LYS A 69 11.07 9.56 0.48
CA LYS A 69 11.71 9.91 1.76
C LYS A 69 10.95 10.98 2.55
N GLY A 70 10.07 11.75 1.90
CA GLY A 70 9.22 12.74 2.54
C GLY A 70 8.14 12.14 3.44
N SER A 71 7.79 10.86 3.26
CA SER A 71 6.89 10.14 4.17
C SER A 71 7.73 9.23 5.08
N PRO A 72 7.77 9.45 6.41
CA PRO A 72 8.60 8.66 7.31
C PRO A 72 8.02 7.26 7.48
N THR A 73 8.80 6.25 7.10
CA THR A 73 8.48 4.84 7.40
C THR A 73 9.17 4.47 8.70
N CYS A 74 8.38 4.18 9.73
CA CYS A 74 8.86 4.09 11.10
C CYS A 74 8.82 2.68 11.66
N GLU A 75 9.73 2.43 12.60
CA GLU A 75 9.59 1.39 13.59
C GLU A 75 9.02 2.00 14.88
N LEU A 76 7.83 1.51 15.29
CA LEU A 76 7.07 2.02 16.42
C LEU A 76 7.11 1.03 17.58
N VAL A 77 7.38 1.52 18.77
CA VAL A 77 7.30 0.78 20.02
C VAL A 77 6.10 1.27 20.80
N PHE A 78 5.20 0.36 21.14
CA PHE A 78 4.01 0.60 21.93
C PHE A 78 4.21 0.05 23.34
N THR A 79 3.99 0.89 24.34
CA THR A 79 4.09 0.55 25.76
C THR A 79 2.86 1.09 26.48
N ASN A 80 1.90 0.22 26.75
CA ASN A 80 0.60 0.56 27.32
C ASN A 80 -0.06 1.75 26.62
N ALA A 81 0.08 1.84 25.29
CA ALA A 81 -0.45 2.95 24.51
C ALA A 81 -1.98 2.87 24.43
N PRO A 82 -2.72 3.89 24.92
CA PRO A 82 -4.18 3.87 24.92
C PRO A 82 -4.74 3.91 23.51
N ALA A 83 -5.75 3.11 23.24
CA ALA A 83 -6.42 3.06 21.95
C ALA A 83 -7.92 2.76 22.09
N ARG A 84 -8.69 3.07 21.06
CA ARG A 84 -10.13 2.80 20.98
C ARG A 84 -10.40 1.81 19.85
N LEU A 85 -11.38 0.93 20.05
CA LEU A 85 -11.81 -0.01 19.01
C LEU A 85 -12.48 0.77 17.87
N VAL A 86 -12.17 0.38 16.64
CA VAL A 86 -12.81 0.89 15.43
C VAL A 86 -13.65 -0.23 14.81
N GLY A 87 -14.94 0.02 14.72
CA GLY A 87 -15.88 -0.96 14.19
C GLY A 87 -16.00 -2.21 15.05
N ASP A 88 -16.12 -3.36 14.40
CA ASP A 88 -16.38 -4.63 15.08
C ASP A 88 -15.08 -5.32 15.53
N ARG A 89 -15.10 -5.87 16.74
CA ARG A 89 -14.01 -6.73 17.26
C ARG A 89 -13.81 -7.95 16.36
N LYS A 90 -12.58 -8.41 16.24
CA LYS A 90 -12.17 -9.57 15.40
C LYS A 90 -12.24 -9.36 13.88
N MET A 91 -12.73 -8.22 13.42
CA MET A 91 -12.89 -7.91 11.99
C MET A 91 -11.75 -7.04 11.43
N GLY A 92 -10.73 -6.76 12.23
CA GLY A 92 -9.67 -5.81 11.88
C GLY A 92 -8.95 -6.13 10.59
N LEU A 93 -8.51 -7.37 10.39
CA LEU A 93 -7.83 -7.77 9.16
C LEU A 93 -8.82 -8.01 8.02
N ILE A 94 -9.82 -8.84 8.25
CA ILE A 94 -10.69 -9.39 7.20
C ILE A 94 -11.52 -8.29 6.54
N LYS A 95 -12.08 -7.37 7.33
CA LYS A 95 -12.98 -6.32 6.84
C LYS A 95 -12.22 -5.02 6.56
N TYR A 96 -11.48 -4.51 7.55
CA TYR A 96 -10.97 -3.14 7.47
C TYR A 96 -9.62 -3.04 6.75
N VAL A 97 -8.61 -3.86 7.15
CA VAL A 97 -7.29 -3.80 6.53
C VAL A 97 -7.31 -4.28 5.09
N MET A 98 -8.04 -5.36 4.79
CA MET A 98 -8.12 -5.87 3.41
C MET A 98 -8.79 -4.88 2.46
N SER A 99 -9.83 -4.18 2.90
CA SER A 99 -10.47 -3.12 2.10
C SER A 99 -9.50 -1.98 1.81
N LEU A 100 -8.77 -1.50 2.82
CA LEU A 100 -7.74 -0.48 2.66
C LEU A 100 -6.61 -0.93 1.71
N MET A 101 -6.11 -2.15 1.89
CA MET A 101 -5.02 -2.69 1.07
C MET A 101 -5.41 -2.87 -0.39
N ASN A 102 -6.63 -3.30 -0.67
CA ASN A 102 -7.11 -3.45 -2.05
C ASN A 102 -7.19 -2.10 -2.76
N ALA A 103 -7.68 -1.05 -2.09
CA ALA A 103 -7.68 0.30 -2.65
C ALA A 103 -6.24 0.82 -2.86
N ALA A 104 -5.35 0.62 -1.90
CA ALA A 104 -3.95 1.04 -1.99
C ALA A 104 -3.20 0.37 -3.15
N ARG A 105 -3.49 -0.91 -3.46
CA ARG A 105 -2.86 -1.63 -4.59
C ARG A 105 -3.14 -0.98 -5.94
N LEU A 106 -4.35 -0.50 -6.17
CA LEU A 106 -4.68 0.27 -7.38
C LEU A 106 -3.91 1.58 -7.45
N GLY A 107 -3.81 2.30 -6.33
CA GLY A 107 -3.04 3.53 -6.22
C GLY A 107 -1.56 3.33 -6.55
N ILE A 108 -0.95 2.27 -6.02
CA ILE A 108 0.46 1.92 -6.33
C ILE A 108 0.62 1.49 -7.79
N GLY A 109 -0.36 0.78 -8.36
CA GLY A 109 -0.39 0.46 -9.80
C GLY A 109 -0.36 1.73 -10.66
N ALA A 110 -1.20 2.70 -10.34
CA ALA A 110 -1.25 4.00 -11.04
C ALA A 110 0.07 4.77 -10.90
N GLN A 111 0.65 4.81 -9.70
CA GLN A 111 1.95 5.44 -9.44
C GLN A 111 3.06 4.78 -10.26
N SER A 112 3.08 3.46 -10.36
CA SER A 112 4.08 2.71 -11.13
C SER A 112 3.97 2.98 -12.63
N VAL A 113 2.75 3.03 -13.19
CA VAL A 113 2.52 3.40 -14.59
C VAL A 113 2.96 4.84 -14.86
N GLY A 114 2.67 5.78 -13.95
CA GLY A 114 3.13 7.16 -14.05
C GLY A 114 4.64 7.29 -14.06
N LEU A 115 5.34 6.52 -13.22
CA LEU A 115 6.81 6.49 -13.19
C LEU A 115 7.39 5.93 -14.50
N CYS A 116 6.81 4.84 -15.03
CA CYS A 116 7.20 4.28 -16.32
C CYS A 116 6.99 5.26 -17.46
N GLU A 117 5.89 6.02 -17.47
CA GLU A 117 5.63 7.08 -18.44
C GLU A 117 6.70 8.16 -18.40
N ALA A 118 7.03 8.67 -17.21
CA ALA A 118 8.07 9.69 -17.04
C ALA A 118 9.43 9.18 -17.54
N ALA A 119 9.83 7.98 -17.17
CA ALA A 119 11.07 7.37 -17.61
C ALA A 119 11.13 7.19 -19.14
N TYR A 120 10.02 6.76 -19.76
CA TYR A 120 9.94 6.61 -21.21
C TYR A 120 10.08 7.95 -21.93
N ARG A 121 9.41 9.01 -21.45
CA ARG A 121 9.49 10.35 -22.06
C ARG A 121 10.91 10.91 -22.02
N GLU A 122 11.60 10.80 -20.90
CA GLU A 122 12.97 11.25 -20.77
C GLU A 122 13.93 10.42 -21.66
N ALA A 123 13.77 9.10 -21.70
CA ALA A 123 14.56 8.23 -22.57
C ALA A 123 14.35 8.56 -24.05
N LEU A 124 13.12 8.77 -24.47
CA LEU A 124 12.77 9.13 -25.85
C LEU A 124 13.39 10.46 -26.24
N LYS A 125 13.22 11.50 -25.41
CA LYS A 125 13.80 12.82 -25.64
C LYS A 125 15.31 12.76 -25.77
N TYR A 126 15.99 12.10 -24.83
CA TYR A 126 17.43 11.94 -24.87
C TYR A 126 17.90 11.22 -26.14
N ALA A 127 17.21 10.15 -26.54
CA ALA A 127 17.56 9.41 -27.75
C ALA A 127 17.37 10.19 -29.05
N GLN A 128 16.47 11.17 -29.08
CA GLN A 128 16.27 12.09 -30.19
C GLN A 128 17.35 13.18 -30.25
N GLU A 129 17.82 13.65 -29.11
CA GLU A 129 18.78 14.77 -29.02
C GLU A 129 20.25 14.29 -29.07
N ARG A 130 20.56 13.15 -28.46
CA ARG A 130 21.92 12.61 -28.40
C ARG A 130 22.37 12.07 -29.75
N ALA A 131 23.42 12.62 -30.31
CA ALA A 131 24.04 12.12 -31.55
C ALA A 131 25.31 11.31 -31.28
N GLN A 132 25.49 10.26 -32.06
CA GLN A 132 26.73 9.45 -32.17
C GLN A 132 26.90 9.03 -33.64
N PHE A 133 28.13 9.00 -34.11
CA PHE A 133 28.46 8.61 -35.50
C PHE A 133 27.64 9.39 -36.54
N GLY A 134 27.42 10.70 -36.28
CA GLY A 134 26.76 11.60 -37.21
C GLY A 134 25.24 11.53 -37.25
N LYS A 135 24.59 10.79 -36.35
CA LYS A 135 23.12 10.67 -36.29
C LYS A 135 22.58 10.53 -34.86
N PRO A 136 21.31 10.92 -34.58
CA PRO A 136 20.68 10.67 -33.31
C PRO A 136 20.66 9.19 -32.93
N ILE A 137 20.85 8.87 -31.65
CA ILE A 137 20.97 7.48 -31.21
C ILE A 137 19.67 6.67 -31.39
N ILE A 138 18.51 7.33 -31.49
CA ILE A 138 17.23 6.66 -31.80
C ILE A 138 17.25 5.94 -33.15
N GLN A 139 18.15 6.32 -34.07
CA GLN A 139 18.29 5.69 -35.39
C GLN A 139 19.12 4.39 -35.35
N PHE A 140 19.68 4.02 -34.19
CA PHE A 140 20.33 2.72 -34.01
C PHE A 140 19.30 1.67 -33.65
N ALA A 141 19.32 0.53 -34.34
CA ALA A 141 18.33 -0.54 -34.19
C ALA A 141 18.13 -0.96 -32.73
N ALA A 142 19.23 -1.18 -31.99
CA ALA A 142 19.16 -1.58 -30.57
C ALA A 142 18.47 -0.55 -29.68
N VAL A 143 18.70 0.75 -29.90
CA VAL A 143 18.04 1.84 -29.15
C VAL A 143 16.57 1.95 -29.53
N ALA A 144 16.26 1.88 -30.83
CA ALA A 144 14.88 1.92 -31.32
C ALA A 144 14.06 0.73 -30.79
N GLU A 145 14.64 -0.47 -30.76
CA GLU A 145 14.00 -1.65 -30.20
C GLU A 145 13.73 -1.50 -28.70
N MET A 146 14.71 -1.01 -27.93
CA MET A 146 14.56 -0.75 -26.50
C MET A 146 13.39 0.22 -26.23
N LEU A 147 13.34 1.35 -26.93
CA LEU A 147 12.27 2.34 -26.79
C LEU A 147 10.90 1.80 -27.22
N SER A 148 10.86 0.99 -28.28
CA SER A 148 9.63 0.32 -28.72
C SER A 148 9.10 -0.65 -27.67
N ASN A 149 9.98 -1.44 -27.07
CA ASN A 149 9.65 -2.36 -25.99
C ASN A 149 9.17 -1.62 -24.72
N MET A 150 9.82 -0.51 -24.37
CA MET A 150 9.36 0.36 -23.26
C MET A 150 7.93 0.87 -23.51
N LYS A 151 7.68 1.39 -24.72
CA LYS A 151 6.35 1.90 -25.12
C LYS A 151 5.29 0.81 -25.07
N ALA A 152 5.56 -0.35 -25.64
CA ALA A 152 4.62 -1.47 -25.65
C ALA A 152 4.25 -1.93 -24.23
N LYS A 153 5.25 -2.13 -23.36
CA LYS A 153 5.04 -2.51 -21.96
C LYS A 153 4.26 -1.45 -21.19
N LEU A 154 4.57 -0.17 -21.39
CA LEU A 154 3.86 0.94 -20.76
C LEU A 154 2.39 1.00 -21.16
N GLN A 155 2.09 0.84 -22.45
CA GLN A 155 0.71 0.83 -22.95
C GLN A 155 -0.06 -0.39 -22.43
N GLY A 156 0.55 -1.57 -22.41
CA GLY A 156 -0.04 -2.78 -21.85
C GLY A 156 -0.34 -2.62 -20.35
N ALA A 157 0.62 -2.09 -19.58
CA ALA A 157 0.44 -1.84 -18.15
C ALA A 157 -0.68 -0.82 -17.88
N ARG A 158 -0.79 0.22 -18.70
CA ARG A 158 -1.86 1.23 -18.60
C ARG A 158 -3.23 0.64 -18.92
N ALA A 159 -3.33 -0.16 -19.97
CA ALA A 159 -4.57 -0.83 -20.33
C ALA A 159 -5.04 -1.77 -19.22
N LEU A 160 -4.11 -2.57 -18.66
CA LEU A 160 -4.41 -3.46 -17.55
C LEU A 160 -4.86 -2.70 -16.30
N LEU A 161 -4.19 -1.59 -15.96
CA LEU A 161 -4.57 -0.77 -14.82
C LEU A 161 -5.98 -0.20 -14.97
N TYR A 162 -6.30 0.36 -16.13
CA TYR A 162 -7.61 0.97 -16.37
C TYR A 162 -8.72 -0.08 -16.35
N GLU A 163 -8.50 -1.22 -16.97
CA GLU A 163 -9.47 -2.32 -16.98
C GLU A 163 -9.67 -2.89 -15.56
N THR A 164 -8.60 -3.07 -14.80
CA THR A 164 -8.70 -3.51 -13.39
C THR A 164 -9.48 -2.48 -12.55
N THR A 165 -9.23 -1.18 -12.75
CA THR A 165 -9.94 -0.12 -12.03
C THR A 165 -11.42 -0.12 -12.37
N ARG A 166 -11.75 -0.31 -13.67
CA ARG A 166 -13.13 -0.41 -14.15
C ARG A 166 -13.85 -1.61 -13.51
N PHE A 167 -13.21 -2.78 -13.45
CA PHE A 167 -13.78 -3.96 -12.79
C PHE A 167 -14.01 -3.76 -11.30
N VAL A 168 -13.04 -3.15 -10.60
CA VAL A 168 -13.19 -2.85 -9.17
C VAL A 168 -14.35 -1.89 -8.91
N GLU A 169 -14.56 -0.90 -9.77
CA GLU A 169 -15.68 0.03 -9.65
C GLU A 169 -17.02 -0.65 -9.89
N ILE A 170 -17.12 -1.47 -10.91
CA ILE A 170 -18.31 -2.30 -11.19
C ILE A 170 -18.58 -3.24 -10.00
N TYR A 171 -17.56 -3.89 -9.47
CA TYR A 171 -17.70 -4.77 -8.31
C TYR A 171 -18.19 -4.04 -7.06
N LYS A 172 -17.74 -2.81 -6.81
CA LYS A 172 -18.22 -2.00 -5.68
C LYS A 172 -19.70 -1.64 -5.83
N GLN A 173 -20.14 -1.32 -7.06
CA GLN A 173 -21.52 -0.93 -7.32
C GLN A 173 -22.48 -2.14 -7.38
N TYR A 174 -22.02 -3.25 -7.94
CA TYR A 174 -22.88 -4.39 -8.31
C TYR A 174 -22.35 -5.74 -7.78
N GLY A 175 -21.51 -5.75 -6.75
CA GLY A 175 -20.75 -6.93 -6.31
C GLY A 175 -21.57 -8.17 -5.94
N HIS A 176 -22.85 -8.01 -5.61
CA HIS A 176 -23.80 -9.10 -5.39
C HIS A 176 -24.44 -9.63 -6.68
N ILE A 177 -24.28 -8.92 -7.81
CA ILE A 177 -24.84 -9.31 -9.13
C ILE A 177 -23.73 -9.89 -10.02
N CYS A 178 -22.48 -9.57 -9.76
CA CYS A 178 -21.33 -9.77 -10.66
C CYS A 178 -20.46 -10.98 -10.31
N LEU A 179 -20.97 -12.00 -9.62
CA LEU A 179 -20.24 -13.25 -9.34
C LEU A 179 -19.85 -14.03 -10.61
N LEU A 180 -20.43 -13.69 -11.77
CA LEU A 180 -20.15 -14.32 -13.05
C LEU A 180 -18.90 -13.78 -13.77
N TYR A 181 -18.29 -12.67 -13.29
CA TYR A 181 -17.15 -12.01 -13.94
C TYR A 181 -15.90 -11.96 -13.07
N THR A 182 -15.87 -12.62 -11.95
CA THR A 182 -14.63 -12.80 -11.22
C THR A 182 -13.78 -13.80 -11.99
N SER A 183 -12.64 -13.36 -12.48
CA SER A 183 -11.59 -14.24 -12.95
C SER A 183 -11.37 -15.34 -11.90
N PRO A 184 -11.27 -16.61 -12.28
CA PRO A 184 -10.96 -17.67 -11.33
C PRO A 184 -9.70 -17.30 -10.56
N SER A 185 -9.73 -17.50 -9.26
CA SER A 185 -8.57 -17.32 -8.41
C SER A 185 -7.44 -18.22 -8.94
N PRO A 186 -6.19 -17.77 -8.98
CA PRO A 186 -5.07 -18.65 -9.34
C PRO A 186 -4.88 -19.83 -8.38
N ARG A 187 -5.80 -20.02 -7.45
CA ARG A 187 -5.79 -21.10 -6.43
C ARG A 187 -6.94 -22.11 -6.59
N ASP A 188 -7.77 -21.97 -7.61
CA ASP A 188 -8.82 -22.94 -7.93
C ASP A 188 -8.35 -23.92 -9.00
#